data_c294a2bb6003e6935696a6a436461cac
#
_entry.id   c294a2bb6003e6935696a6a436461cac
#
_cell.length_a   1.000
_cell.length_b   1.000
_cell.length_c   1.000
_cell.angle_alpha   90.00
_cell.angle_beta   90.00
_cell.angle_gamma   90.00
#
_symmetry.space_group_name_H-M   'P 1'
#
loop_
_entity.id
_entity.type
_entity.pdbx_description
1 polymer ?
#
loop_
_entity_poly.entity_id
_entity_poly.type
_entity_poly.pdbx_seq_one_letter_code
_entity_poly.pdbx_strand_id
1 'polypeptide(L)'
;MGISRAIVIHPELRMDMSTRPPEMMLAEAVRLVEAIGLPVDQAMNIRVNTPRAATLIGEGVIENIALHADEDCLIVINSSLSPVQQRNLEQKLSCKVIDRTALILEIFGERASTSAGRLQVELAALTFQRSRLVRSWTHLERQ
;
A
#
# COMPACT_ATOMS: atom_id res chain seq x y z
N MET A 1 11.45 9.96 12.71
CA MET A 1 10.54 8.99 13.30
C MET A 1 9.95 8.12 12.25
N GLY A 2 9.75 6.88 12.57
CA GLY A 2 9.24 5.92 11.61
C GLY A 2 7.74 5.89 11.54
N ILE A 3 7.25 5.06 10.63
CA ILE A 3 5.82 4.80 10.46
C ILE A 3 5.32 4.02 11.67
N SER A 4 4.22 4.48 12.28
CA SER A 4 3.68 3.88 13.50
C SER A 4 2.28 3.27 13.31
N ARG A 5 1.58 3.60 12.24
CA ARG A 5 0.23 3.11 11.97
C ARG A 5 -0.07 3.12 10.49
N ALA A 6 -1.17 2.48 10.11
CA ALA A 6 -1.53 2.36 8.70
C ALA A 6 -3.00 2.72 8.47
N ILE A 7 -3.27 3.22 7.29
CA ILE A 7 -4.63 3.37 6.75
C ILE A 7 -4.72 2.47 5.55
N VAL A 8 -5.70 1.57 5.53
CA VAL A 8 -5.87 0.60 4.45
C VAL A 8 -7.08 0.99 3.61
N ILE A 9 -6.86 1.12 2.31
CA ILE A 9 -7.88 1.49 1.35
C ILE A 9 -8.06 0.35 0.37
N HIS A 10 -9.29 -0.17 0.25
CA HIS A 10 -9.62 -1.13 -0.78
C HIS A 10 -10.46 -0.45 -1.86
N PRO A 11 -9.87 -0.16 -3.03
CA PRO A 11 -10.64 0.42 -4.12
C PRO A 11 -11.48 -0.67 -4.80
N GLU A 12 -12.80 -0.50 -4.79
CA GLU A 12 -13.70 -1.39 -5.51
C GLU A 12 -13.78 -0.91 -6.96
N LEU A 13 -13.02 -1.55 -7.82
CA LEU A 13 -12.98 -1.17 -9.22
C LEU A 13 -14.18 -1.78 -9.94
N ARG A 14 -14.90 -0.96 -10.68
CA ARG A 14 -16.09 -1.40 -11.40
C ARG A 14 -15.80 -2.55 -12.36
N MET A 15 -14.58 -2.56 -12.91
CA MET A 15 -14.16 -3.57 -13.88
C MET A 15 -13.55 -4.80 -13.23
N ASP A 16 -13.49 -4.83 -11.90
CA ASP A 16 -12.94 -5.98 -11.19
C ASP A 16 -13.89 -7.17 -11.32
N MET A 17 -13.39 -8.26 -11.87
CA MET A 17 -14.15 -9.48 -12.09
C MET A 17 -14.04 -10.46 -10.91
N SER A 18 -13.46 -10.02 -9.81
CA SER A 18 -13.34 -10.86 -8.62
C SER A 18 -14.71 -11.22 -8.08
N THR A 19 -14.86 -12.50 -7.69
CA THR A 19 -16.10 -12.98 -7.07
C THR A 19 -16.10 -12.78 -5.56
N ARG A 20 -14.97 -12.31 -5.00
CA ARG A 20 -14.84 -12.11 -3.55
C ARG A 20 -15.47 -10.79 -3.13
N PRO A 21 -16.25 -10.78 -2.03
CA PRO A 21 -16.82 -9.53 -1.54
C PRO A 21 -15.75 -8.50 -1.17
N PRO A 22 -15.98 -7.21 -1.44
CA PRO A 22 -15.03 -6.17 -1.07
C PRO A 22 -14.65 -6.17 0.41
N GLU A 23 -15.61 -6.46 1.28
CA GLU A 23 -15.37 -6.50 2.73
C GLU A 23 -14.36 -7.57 3.11
N MET A 24 -14.40 -8.71 2.43
CA MET A 24 -13.42 -9.78 2.66
C MET A 24 -12.04 -9.39 2.16
N MET A 25 -11.97 -8.72 1.02
CA MET A 25 -10.71 -8.27 0.47
C MET A 25 -10.07 -7.20 1.35
N LEU A 26 -10.87 -6.29 1.87
CA LEU A 26 -10.39 -5.29 2.82
C LEU A 26 -9.91 -5.93 4.10
N ALA A 27 -10.68 -6.86 4.67
CA ALA A 27 -10.29 -7.55 5.89
C ALA A 27 -8.98 -8.34 5.72
N GLU A 28 -8.79 -8.96 4.57
CA GLU A 28 -7.54 -9.65 4.25
C GLU A 28 -6.37 -8.68 4.24
N ALA A 29 -6.54 -7.52 3.59
CA ALA A 29 -5.48 -6.51 3.54
C ALA A 29 -5.13 -5.99 4.93
N VAL A 30 -6.14 -5.78 5.78
CA VAL A 30 -5.92 -5.35 7.16
C VAL A 30 -5.09 -6.39 7.91
N ARG A 31 -5.43 -7.66 7.79
CA ARG A 31 -4.67 -8.73 8.44
C ARG A 31 -3.22 -8.78 7.96
N LEU A 32 -3.00 -8.54 6.67
CA LEU A 32 -1.65 -8.53 6.12
C LEU A 32 -0.82 -7.36 6.68
N VAL A 33 -1.43 -6.20 6.84
CA VAL A 33 -0.76 -5.04 7.43
C VAL A 33 -0.43 -5.30 8.90
N GLU A 34 -1.37 -5.89 9.62
CA GLU A 34 -1.13 -6.22 11.03
C GLU A 34 -0.02 -7.26 11.19
N ALA A 35 0.13 -8.14 10.19
CA ALA A 35 1.18 -9.16 10.21
C ALA A 35 2.58 -8.57 10.16
N ILE A 36 2.76 -7.36 9.62
CA ILE A 36 4.06 -6.68 9.63
C ILE A 36 4.22 -5.75 10.83
N GLY A 37 3.32 -5.84 11.80
CA GLY A 37 3.45 -5.15 13.07
C GLY A 37 2.88 -3.74 13.10
N LEU A 38 2.09 -3.33 12.12
CA LEU A 38 1.48 -2.01 12.09
C LEU A 38 0.01 -2.08 12.50
N PRO A 39 -0.40 -1.29 13.51
CA PRO A 39 -1.83 -1.19 13.81
C PRO A 39 -2.54 -0.45 12.68
N VAL A 40 -3.75 -0.88 12.36
CA VAL A 40 -4.57 -0.26 11.32
C VAL A 40 -5.52 0.74 11.99
N ASP A 41 -5.31 2.02 11.67
CA ASP A 41 -6.09 3.11 12.25
C ASP A 41 -7.44 3.28 11.55
N GLN A 42 -7.44 3.15 10.22
CA GLN A 42 -8.63 3.28 9.40
C GLN A 42 -8.59 2.21 8.30
N ALA A 43 -9.74 1.67 7.96
CA ALA A 43 -9.89 0.73 6.85
C ALA A 43 -11.13 1.11 6.07
N MET A 44 -11.00 1.34 4.77
CA MET A 44 -12.08 1.88 3.94
C MET A 44 -12.23 1.13 2.64
N ASN A 45 -13.48 0.81 2.28
CA ASN A 45 -13.84 0.41 0.92
C ASN A 45 -14.23 1.66 0.16
N ILE A 46 -13.61 1.88 -0.99
CA ILE A 46 -13.88 3.06 -1.82
C ILE A 46 -14.35 2.58 -3.18
N ARG A 47 -15.54 2.96 -3.57
CA ARG A 47 -16.04 2.63 -4.90
C ARG A 47 -15.35 3.52 -5.93
N VAL A 48 -14.79 2.91 -6.95
CA VAL A 48 -14.11 3.63 -8.03
C VAL A 48 -14.83 3.31 -9.34
N ASN A 49 -15.66 4.24 -9.81
CA ASN A 49 -16.39 4.03 -11.05
C ASN A 49 -15.49 4.19 -12.27
N THR A 50 -14.61 5.19 -12.24
CA THR A 50 -13.66 5.45 -13.31
C THR A 50 -12.29 5.65 -12.69
N PRO A 51 -11.38 4.66 -12.83
CA PRO A 51 -10.03 4.81 -12.28
C PRO A 51 -9.30 5.98 -12.93
N ARG A 52 -8.68 6.81 -12.12
CA ARG A 52 -7.94 7.97 -12.62
C ARG A 52 -6.50 7.58 -12.95
N ALA A 53 -6.01 8.06 -14.09
CA ALA A 53 -4.64 7.78 -14.49
C ALA A 53 -3.63 8.41 -13.52
N ALA A 54 -3.98 9.53 -12.91
CA ALA A 54 -3.07 10.25 -12.03
C ALA A 54 -3.01 9.68 -10.61
N THR A 55 -4.14 9.20 -10.06
CA THR A 55 -4.23 8.85 -8.64
C THR A 55 -5.00 7.58 -8.32
N LEU A 56 -5.62 6.95 -9.31
CA LEU A 56 -6.53 5.81 -9.16
C LEU A 56 -7.85 6.23 -8.50
N ILE A 57 -7.81 6.89 -7.35
CA ILE A 57 -8.98 7.31 -6.58
C ILE A 57 -9.23 8.81 -6.77
N GLY A 58 -10.47 9.23 -6.49
CA GLY A 58 -10.89 10.61 -6.73
C GLY A 58 -10.40 11.60 -5.70
N GLU A 59 -10.46 12.88 -6.06
CA GLU A 59 -9.97 13.96 -5.20
C GLU A 59 -10.69 14.03 -3.85
N GLY A 60 -12.00 13.82 -3.83
CA GLY A 60 -12.76 13.83 -2.58
C GLY A 60 -12.33 12.76 -1.61
N VAL A 61 -12.01 11.56 -2.15
CA VAL A 61 -11.50 10.47 -1.34
C VAL A 61 -10.13 10.81 -0.79
N ILE A 62 -9.26 11.38 -1.63
CA ILE A 62 -7.92 11.79 -1.20
C ILE A 62 -8.01 12.81 -0.07
N GLU A 63 -8.90 13.79 -0.20
CA GLU A 63 -9.11 14.81 0.85
C GLU A 63 -9.58 14.16 2.16
N ASN A 64 -10.48 13.19 2.07
CA ASN A 64 -10.96 12.48 3.25
C ASN A 64 -9.84 11.68 3.93
N ILE A 65 -9.00 11.00 3.15
CA ILE A 65 -7.86 10.29 3.70
C ILE A 65 -6.90 11.28 4.37
N ALA A 66 -6.68 12.42 3.76
CA ALA A 66 -5.76 13.43 4.29
C ALA A 66 -6.18 13.94 5.66
N LEU A 67 -7.47 13.92 5.97
CA LEU A 67 -7.96 14.33 7.29
C LEU A 67 -7.47 13.41 8.41
N HIS A 68 -7.19 12.15 8.07
CA HIS A 68 -6.78 11.14 9.05
C HIS A 68 -5.29 10.79 8.97
N ALA A 69 -4.61 11.22 7.91
CA ALA A 69 -3.23 10.84 7.64
C ALA A 69 -2.25 11.90 8.14
N ASP A 70 -1.09 11.45 8.58
CA ASP A 70 0.02 12.34 8.93
C ASP A 70 1.33 11.64 8.59
N GLU A 71 2.46 12.24 8.97
CA GLU A 71 3.78 11.72 8.60
C GLU A 71 4.08 10.31 9.15
N ASP A 72 3.40 9.93 10.23
CA ASP A 72 3.59 8.62 10.86
C ASP A 72 2.76 7.54 10.20
N CYS A 73 1.98 7.88 9.20
CA CYS A 73 0.99 6.98 8.61
C CYS A 73 1.49 6.36 7.32
N LEU A 74 1.29 5.05 7.18
CA LEU A 74 1.48 4.35 5.92
C LEU A 74 0.11 4.18 5.27
N ILE A 75 -0.01 4.62 4.03
CA ILE A 75 -1.23 4.42 3.26
C ILE A 75 -1.05 3.17 2.41
N VAL A 76 -1.91 2.19 2.62
CA VAL A 76 -1.88 0.92 1.87
C VAL A 76 -3.07 0.89 0.93
N ILE A 77 -2.80 0.85 -0.36
CA ILE A 77 -3.83 0.73 -1.39
C ILE A 77 -3.90 -0.74 -1.81
N ASN A 78 -5.01 -1.40 -1.55
CA ASN A 78 -5.18 -2.82 -1.84
C ASN A 78 -5.50 -3.05 -3.32
N SER A 79 -4.61 -2.59 -4.17
CA SER A 79 -4.71 -2.69 -5.62
C SER A 79 -3.33 -2.38 -6.18
N SER A 80 -3.14 -2.59 -7.49
CA SER A 80 -1.89 -2.20 -8.13
C SER A 80 -1.91 -0.70 -8.45
N LEU A 81 -0.79 -0.04 -8.21
CA LEU A 81 -0.61 1.37 -8.55
C LEU A 81 0.50 1.50 -9.58
N SER A 82 0.31 2.40 -10.54
CA SER A 82 1.40 2.79 -11.42
C SER A 82 2.39 3.67 -10.63
N PRO A 83 3.64 3.81 -11.09
CA PRO A 83 4.59 4.70 -10.43
C PRO A 83 4.10 6.14 -10.34
N VAL A 84 3.39 6.62 -11.37
CA VAL A 84 2.82 7.96 -11.38
C VAL A 84 1.73 8.10 -10.33
N GLN A 85 0.83 7.12 -10.25
CA GLN A 85 -0.25 7.13 -9.26
C GLN A 85 0.31 7.14 -7.84
N GLN A 86 1.30 6.29 -7.58
CA GLN A 86 1.91 6.21 -6.26
C GLN A 86 2.56 7.54 -5.87
N ARG A 87 3.35 8.11 -6.77
CA ARG A 87 4.03 9.37 -6.50
C ARG A 87 3.05 10.51 -6.25
N ASN A 88 2.00 10.60 -7.08
CA ASN A 88 1.01 11.65 -6.92
C ASN A 88 0.25 11.52 -5.61
N LEU A 89 -0.10 10.29 -5.22
CA LEU A 89 -0.75 10.06 -3.93
C LEU A 89 0.16 10.45 -2.76
N GLU A 90 1.44 10.11 -2.84
CA GLU A 90 2.40 10.49 -1.80
C GLU A 90 2.52 12.00 -1.67
N GLN A 91 2.53 12.71 -2.78
CA GLN A 91 2.61 14.16 -2.75
C GLN A 91 1.34 14.78 -2.18
N LYS A 92 0.18 14.29 -2.59
CA LYS A 92 -1.10 14.85 -2.14
C LYS A 92 -1.39 14.53 -0.66
N LEU A 93 -0.97 13.39 -0.19
CA LEU A 93 -1.23 12.94 1.19
C LEU A 93 -0.10 13.26 2.15
N SER A 94 1.06 13.60 1.64
CA SER A 94 2.29 13.81 2.44
C SER A 94 2.60 12.61 3.33
N CYS A 95 2.31 11.42 2.81
CA CYS A 95 2.50 10.14 3.50
C CYS A 95 3.16 9.16 2.57
N LYS A 96 3.74 8.11 3.16
CA LYS A 96 4.22 6.96 2.40
C LYS A 96 3.02 6.18 1.89
N VAL A 97 3.05 5.82 0.62
CA VAL A 97 1.99 5.03 -0.01
C VAL A 97 2.60 3.77 -0.62
N ILE A 98 2.03 2.62 -0.31
CA ILE A 98 2.42 1.37 -0.96
C ILE A 98 1.18 0.70 -1.52
N ASP A 99 1.38 -0.12 -2.55
CA ASP A 99 0.31 -0.90 -3.12
C ASP A 99 0.36 -2.34 -2.60
N ARG A 100 -0.54 -3.19 -3.09
CA ARG A 100 -0.65 -4.57 -2.63
C ARG A 100 0.65 -5.35 -2.87
N THR A 101 1.30 -5.15 -4.01
CA THR A 101 2.53 -5.88 -4.32
C THR A 101 3.64 -5.53 -3.35
N ALA A 102 3.78 -4.24 -3.04
CA ALA A 102 4.79 -3.81 -2.07
C ALA A 102 4.50 -4.35 -0.67
N LEU A 103 3.21 -4.41 -0.28
CA LEU A 103 2.81 -4.98 1.00
C LEU A 103 3.20 -6.45 1.10
N ILE A 104 2.96 -7.22 0.04
CA ILE A 104 3.31 -8.63 0.02
C ILE A 104 4.81 -8.82 0.13
N LEU A 105 5.60 -7.98 -0.55
CA LEU A 105 7.06 -8.04 -0.45
C LEU A 105 7.54 -7.71 0.98
N GLU A 106 6.89 -6.77 1.66
CA GLU A 106 7.20 -6.47 3.05
C GLU A 106 6.95 -7.70 3.95
N ILE A 107 5.84 -8.39 3.73
CA ILE A 107 5.50 -9.58 4.51
C ILE A 107 6.54 -10.69 4.30
N PHE A 108 6.96 -10.91 3.06
CA PHE A 108 8.00 -11.89 2.78
C PHE A 108 9.32 -11.49 3.44
N GLY A 109 9.65 -10.21 3.47
CA GLY A 109 10.83 -9.72 4.15
C GLY A 109 10.80 -10.02 5.65
N GLU A 110 9.65 -9.81 6.27
CA GLU A 110 9.46 -10.10 7.70
C GLU A 110 9.57 -11.60 8.00
N ARG A 111 9.05 -12.44 7.12
CA ARG A 111 9.05 -13.89 7.33
C ARG A 111 10.36 -14.55 6.97
N ALA A 112 11.17 -13.91 6.14
CA ALA A 112 12.44 -14.45 5.68
C ALA A 112 13.53 -14.17 6.69
N SER A 113 13.45 -14.85 7.84
CA SER A 113 14.44 -14.70 8.90
C SER A 113 15.69 -15.57 8.70
N THR A 114 15.63 -16.54 7.79
CA THR A 114 16.80 -17.38 7.45
C THR A 114 17.62 -16.70 6.36
N SER A 115 18.92 -17.00 6.33
CA SER A 115 19.82 -16.39 5.35
C SER A 115 19.40 -16.67 3.90
N ALA A 116 19.00 -17.89 3.61
CA ALA A 116 18.59 -18.26 2.25
C ALA A 116 17.31 -17.54 1.83
N GLY A 117 16.30 -17.53 2.71
CA GLY A 117 15.06 -16.83 2.43
C GLY A 117 15.25 -15.33 2.28
N ARG A 118 16.11 -14.76 3.13
CA ARG A 118 16.42 -13.33 3.06
C ARG A 118 17.05 -12.96 1.72
N LEU A 119 17.96 -13.78 1.23
CA LEU A 119 18.61 -13.50 -0.05
C LEU A 119 17.61 -13.48 -1.20
N GLN A 120 16.69 -14.44 -1.23
CA GLN A 120 15.65 -14.48 -2.25
C GLN A 120 14.72 -13.26 -2.20
N VAL A 121 14.36 -12.85 -1.01
CA VAL A 121 13.51 -11.66 -0.82
C VAL A 121 14.25 -10.41 -1.27
N GLU A 122 15.53 -10.30 -0.95
CA GLU A 122 16.33 -9.15 -1.37
C GLU A 122 16.42 -9.05 -2.90
N LEU A 123 16.59 -10.18 -3.59
CA LEU A 123 16.63 -10.18 -5.04
C LEU A 123 15.28 -9.77 -5.63
N ALA A 124 14.18 -10.27 -5.08
CA ALA A 124 12.85 -9.89 -5.54
C ALA A 124 12.59 -8.41 -5.31
N ALA A 125 12.98 -7.89 -4.15
CA ALA A 125 12.81 -6.48 -3.82
C ALA A 125 13.64 -5.59 -4.74
N LEU A 126 14.87 -5.98 -5.06
CA LEU A 126 15.71 -5.22 -5.99
C LEU A 126 15.09 -5.15 -7.38
N THR A 127 14.58 -6.29 -7.86
CA THR A 127 13.91 -6.34 -9.16
C THR A 127 12.67 -5.45 -9.15
N PHE A 128 11.89 -5.51 -8.09
CA PHE A 128 10.67 -4.72 -7.96
C PHE A 128 11.00 -3.22 -7.90
N GLN A 129 12.03 -2.84 -7.12
CA GLN A 129 12.45 -1.46 -7.01
C GLN A 129 12.86 -0.88 -8.37
N ARG A 130 13.58 -1.65 -9.16
CA ARG A 130 13.98 -1.21 -10.49
C ARG A 130 12.78 -0.92 -11.38
N SER A 131 11.73 -1.71 -11.21
CA SER A 131 10.57 -1.59 -12.08
C SER A 131 9.63 -0.46 -11.65
N ARG A 132 9.37 -0.26 -10.35
CA ARG A 132 8.27 0.59 -9.95
C ARG A 132 8.39 1.34 -8.63
N LEU A 133 8.98 0.74 -7.59
CA LEU A 133 8.80 1.22 -6.22
C LEU A 133 10.10 1.62 -5.53
N VAL A 134 11.11 2.01 -6.31
CA VAL A 134 12.42 2.37 -5.75
C VAL A 134 12.30 3.36 -4.60
N ARG A 135 11.54 4.44 -4.81
CA ARG A 135 11.42 5.49 -3.79
C ARG A 135 10.75 5.00 -2.52
N SER A 136 9.61 4.34 -2.67
CA SER A 136 8.86 3.86 -1.51
C SER A 136 9.66 2.86 -0.70
N TRP A 137 10.27 1.90 -1.37
CA TRP A 137 11.06 0.87 -0.73
C TRP A 137 12.23 1.46 0.04
N THR A 138 13.02 2.28 -0.62
CA THR A 138 14.17 2.93 -0.01
C THR A 138 13.76 3.79 1.19
N HIS A 139 12.63 4.47 1.07
CA HIS A 139 12.14 5.34 2.13
C HIS A 139 11.73 4.56 3.37
N LEU A 140 11.06 3.42 3.18
CA LEU A 140 10.67 2.55 4.29
C LEU A 140 11.89 2.03 5.06
N GLU A 141 12.94 1.65 4.35
CA GLU A 141 14.16 1.15 4.96
C GLU A 141 14.88 2.21 5.79
N ARG A 142 14.79 3.45 5.39
CA ARG A 142 15.50 4.55 6.07
C ARG A 142 14.76 5.05 7.30
N GLN A 143 13.51 4.72 7.42
CA GLN A 143 12.74 5.11 8.57
C GLN A 143 12.88 4.11 9.72
#